data_aecdea9e7eaf2371a0521d37df0e261c
#
_entry.id   aecdea9e7eaf2371a0521d37df0e261c
#
_cell.length_a   1.000
_cell.length_b   1.000
_cell.length_c   1.000
_cell.angle_alpha   90.00
_cell.angle_beta   90.00
_cell.angle_gamma   90.00
#
_symmetry.space_group_name_H-M   'P 1'
#
loop_
_entity.id
_entity.type
_entity.pdbx_description
1 polymer ?
#
loop_
_entity_poly.entity_id
_entity_poly.type
_entity_poly.pdbx_seq_one_letter_code
_entity_poly.pdbx_strand_id
1 'polypeptide(L)'
;MAKTNPIAADLIRRTAAYVPDMNFDGADKPSAEKPWAKWLEAELGFRNHWYPTEASRNIPNDGHKTIKLLGEDILFLRRAGQLYAIEDRCCHRGTRFSVRPICYTDDTITCWHHAFTFNLDDGRIRTLLNDPESSLIGRKGIKSYPVREEKGVVFTFVGDIDPPPLEADIPVGFFDDDVAVCVADPYVVHSNWRLGSEGGYDPGHHFIHNWSKYAINARVPMTFGWTSTKESLLETCLYETGGKGPSGFTRIAAETNMSMSATIPARNGGSSKEVVLPIAAGQTQAEIDMFGASNYETKVSAWLPCALTVDPWPFPGVIHNEYYVPRDANSHYYFQCGWTKTEDDEKAHEWANGQLGQVRWKGPVAEDFTVQDAEAREGSDKFYADEDGWKQERIAAFDIELLMWRVFAGDNCRGIQQERHTQGLFKR
;
A
#
# COMPACT_ATOMS: atom_id res chain seq x y z
N MET A 1 32.36 2.04 -13.32
CA MET A 1 31.46 3.16 -13.09
C MET A 1 30.05 2.61 -13.21
N ALA A 2 29.29 2.54 -12.11
CA ALA A 2 27.88 2.20 -12.15
C ALA A 2 27.18 3.20 -13.06
N LYS A 3 26.29 2.73 -13.92
CA LYS A 3 25.52 3.63 -14.79
C LYS A 3 24.54 4.38 -13.89
N THR A 4 24.72 5.68 -13.77
CA THR A 4 23.78 6.55 -13.05
C THR A 4 22.37 6.33 -13.58
N ASN A 5 21.43 6.02 -12.72
CA ASN A 5 20.02 5.87 -13.10
C ASN A 5 19.47 7.26 -13.50
N PRO A 6 19.07 7.49 -14.76
CA PRO A 6 18.63 8.81 -15.21
C PRO A 6 17.34 9.28 -14.52
N ILE A 7 16.48 8.35 -14.07
CA ILE A 7 15.25 8.67 -13.35
C ILE A 7 15.61 9.19 -11.96
N ALA A 8 16.52 8.52 -11.24
CA ALA A 8 16.99 8.97 -9.95
C ALA A 8 17.60 10.37 -10.04
N ALA A 9 18.42 10.63 -11.05
CA ALA A 9 19.04 11.93 -11.26
C ALA A 9 18.00 13.04 -11.52
N ASP A 10 16.95 12.77 -12.28
CA ASP A 10 15.85 13.72 -12.52
C ASP A 10 15.05 13.99 -11.26
N LEU A 11 14.70 12.97 -10.49
CA LEU A 11 13.96 13.12 -9.26
C LEU A 11 14.75 13.90 -8.20
N ILE A 12 16.04 13.63 -8.04
CA ILE A 12 16.92 14.39 -7.17
C ILE A 12 16.96 15.87 -7.60
N ARG A 13 17.15 16.14 -8.89
CA ARG A 13 17.15 17.52 -9.41
C ARG A 13 15.88 18.29 -9.07
N ARG A 14 14.72 17.64 -9.12
CA ARG A 14 13.39 18.22 -8.87
C ARG A 14 13.07 18.39 -7.38
N THR A 15 13.69 17.60 -6.50
CA THR A 15 13.34 17.55 -5.06
C THR A 15 14.39 18.14 -4.14
N ALA A 16 15.67 18.10 -4.52
CA ALA A 16 16.77 18.49 -3.63
C ALA A 16 16.67 19.93 -3.08
N ALA A 17 16.15 20.87 -3.87
CA ALA A 17 16.01 22.26 -3.43
C ALA A 17 14.95 22.47 -2.31
N TYR A 18 14.16 21.45 -2.00
CA TYR A 18 13.18 21.48 -0.92
C TYR A 18 13.70 20.83 0.38
N VAL A 19 14.88 20.24 0.32
CA VAL A 19 15.52 19.58 1.47
C VAL A 19 16.58 20.52 2.05
N PRO A 20 16.50 20.87 3.33
CA PRO A 20 17.51 21.70 4.00
C PRO A 20 18.92 21.09 3.86
N ASP A 21 19.88 21.95 3.64
CA ASP A 21 21.32 21.62 3.57
C ASP A 21 21.73 20.66 2.43
N MET A 22 20.80 20.29 1.56
CA MET A 22 21.10 19.48 0.38
C MET A 22 21.49 20.38 -0.80
N ASN A 23 22.77 20.68 -0.88
CA ASN A 23 23.32 21.45 -2.02
C ASN A 23 23.58 20.52 -3.21
N PHE A 24 22.73 20.64 -4.20
CA PHE A 24 22.86 19.92 -5.46
C PHE A 24 23.15 20.88 -6.61
N ASP A 25 24.30 20.72 -7.22
CA ASP A 25 24.61 21.43 -8.47
C ASP A 25 23.59 21.02 -9.54
N GLY A 26 22.87 22.00 -10.09
CA GLY A 26 21.85 21.78 -11.10
C GLY A 26 20.46 21.41 -10.54
N ALA A 27 20.21 21.52 -9.24
CA ALA A 27 18.88 21.41 -8.68
C ALA A 27 17.96 22.51 -9.25
N ASP A 28 16.70 22.16 -9.49
CA ASP A 28 15.67 23.12 -9.90
C ASP A 28 15.41 24.12 -8.77
N LYS A 29 15.09 25.36 -9.14
CA LYS A 29 14.68 26.34 -8.13
C LYS A 29 13.32 25.95 -7.55
N PRO A 30 13.09 26.14 -6.24
CA PRO A 30 11.77 25.92 -5.65
C PRO A 30 10.72 26.77 -6.37
N SER A 31 9.59 26.13 -6.70
CA SER A 31 8.44 26.78 -7.33
C SER A 31 7.26 26.87 -6.38
N ALA A 32 6.28 27.71 -6.69
CA ALA A 32 5.04 27.80 -5.92
C ALA A 32 4.25 26.49 -6.01
N GLU A 33 4.24 25.85 -7.17
CA GLU A 33 3.70 24.52 -7.36
C GLU A 33 4.78 23.47 -7.06
N LYS A 34 4.49 22.60 -6.11
CA LYS A 34 5.41 21.53 -5.72
C LYS A 34 5.53 20.49 -6.83
N PRO A 35 6.71 19.91 -7.10
CA PRO A 35 6.87 18.88 -8.12
C PRO A 35 6.06 17.61 -7.83
N TRP A 36 5.54 17.44 -6.62
CA TRP A 36 4.64 16.34 -6.20
C TRP A 36 3.16 16.77 -6.05
N ALA A 37 2.71 17.81 -6.76
CA ALA A 37 1.32 18.27 -6.72
C ALA A 37 0.30 17.15 -6.99
N LYS A 38 0.58 16.26 -7.96
CA LYS A 38 -0.28 15.11 -8.27
C LYS A 38 -0.42 14.12 -7.10
N TRP A 39 0.61 13.97 -6.28
CA TRP A 39 0.52 13.19 -5.05
C TRP A 39 -0.43 13.85 -4.05
N LEU A 40 -0.37 15.17 -3.93
CA LEU A 40 -1.27 15.91 -3.04
C LEU A 40 -2.74 15.82 -3.49
N GLU A 41 -2.99 15.73 -4.79
CA GLU A 41 -4.33 15.55 -5.35
C GLU A 41 -4.88 14.12 -5.15
N ALA A 42 -4.02 13.14 -4.90
CA ALA A 42 -4.40 11.73 -4.81
C ALA A 42 -5.01 11.35 -3.45
N GLU A 43 -5.85 12.19 -2.87
CA GLU A 43 -6.47 11.97 -1.56
C GLU A 43 -7.27 10.67 -1.50
N LEU A 44 -8.02 10.36 -2.56
CA LEU A 44 -8.81 9.13 -2.66
C LEU A 44 -8.06 7.97 -3.32
N GLY A 45 -6.79 8.16 -3.69
CA GLY A 45 -5.97 7.13 -4.32
C GLY A 45 -5.77 7.31 -5.81
N PHE A 46 -5.08 6.36 -6.40
CA PHE A 46 -4.80 6.30 -7.83
C PHE A 46 -5.81 5.44 -8.56
N ARG A 47 -6.45 6.00 -9.58
CA ARG A 47 -7.40 5.32 -10.45
C ARG A 47 -6.68 4.54 -11.57
N ASN A 48 -7.37 3.58 -12.17
CA ASN A 48 -6.86 2.73 -13.25
C ASN A 48 -5.75 1.75 -12.82
N HIS A 49 -5.88 1.28 -11.58
CA HIS A 49 -4.98 0.32 -10.97
C HIS A 49 -5.73 -0.87 -10.35
N TRP A 50 -5.05 -2.01 -10.25
CA TRP A 50 -5.46 -3.14 -9.45
C TRP A 50 -5.08 -2.93 -7.99
N TYR A 51 -6.00 -3.27 -7.10
CA TYR A 51 -5.81 -3.22 -5.66
C TYR A 51 -6.07 -4.57 -5.01
N PRO A 52 -5.22 -5.10 -4.12
CA PRO A 52 -5.60 -6.21 -3.26
C PRO A 52 -6.67 -5.68 -2.28
N THR A 53 -7.78 -6.37 -2.18
CA THR A 53 -8.94 -5.84 -1.46
C THR A 53 -9.41 -6.73 -0.33
N GLU A 54 -9.23 -8.04 -0.46
CA GLU A 54 -9.71 -8.98 0.53
C GLU A 54 -8.96 -10.31 0.44
N ALA A 55 -8.93 -11.07 1.53
CA ALA A 55 -8.54 -12.47 1.49
C ALA A 55 -9.69 -13.31 0.91
N SER A 56 -9.40 -14.16 -0.10
CA SER A 56 -10.42 -14.96 -0.80
C SER A 56 -11.29 -15.79 0.15
N ARG A 57 -10.71 -16.30 1.24
CA ARG A 57 -11.41 -17.10 2.26
C ARG A 57 -12.53 -16.34 2.97
N ASN A 58 -12.50 -15.01 2.96
CA ASN A 58 -13.50 -14.18 3.62
C ASN A 58 -14.77 -13.98 2.78
N ILE A 59 -14.81 -14.49 1.56
CA ILE A 59 -15.97 -14.46 0.67
C ILE A 59 -16.35 -15.90 0.30
N PRO A 60 -17.10 -16.61 1.19
CA PRO A 60 -17.46 -18.00 0.95
C PRO A 60 -18.45 -18.14 -0.22
N ASN A 61 -18.63 -19.37 -0.72
CA ASN A 61 -19.68 -19.66 -1.70
C ASN A 61 -21.04 -19.23 -1.17
N ASP A 62 -21.84 -18.67 -2.06
CA ASP A 62 -23.14 -18.05 -1.78
C ASP A 62 -23.08 -16.93 -0.72
N GLY A 63 -21.88 -16.49 -0.38
CA GLY A 63 -21.60 -15.38 0.51
C GLY A 63 -21.46 -14.04 -0.20
N HIS A 64 -21.39 -13.01 0.61
CA HIS A 64 -21.11 -11.66 0.14
C HIS A 64 -20.28 -10.89 1.16
N LYS A 65 -19.61 -9.86 0.69
CA LYS A 65 -18.85 -8.91 1.54
C LYS A 65 -18.86 -7.53 0.91
N THR A 66 -18.93 -6.49 1.73
CA THR A 66 -18.80 -5.10 1.27
C THR A 66 -17.48 -4.52 1.66
N ILE A 67 -16.92 -3.72 0.76
CA ILE A 67 -15.76 -2.86 1.02
C ILE A 67 -16.04 -1.46 0.50
N LYS A 68 -15.22 -0.52 0.93
CA LYS A 68 -15.09 0.78 0.29
C LYS A 68 -13.69 0.87 -0.33
N LEU A 69 -13.59 1.21 -1.61
CA LEU A 69 -12.32 1.33 -2.33
C LEU A 69 -12.32 2.62 -3.12
N LEU A 70 -11.33 3.48 -2.92
CA LEU A 70 -11.24 4.79 -3.56
C LEU A 70 -12.54 5.63 -3.39
N GLY A 71 -13.20 5.53 -2.24
CA GLY A 71 -14.47 6.18 -1.96
C GLY A 71 -15.71 5.50 -2.56
N GLU A 72 -15.55 4.45 -3.37
CA GLU A 72 -16.65 3.71 -3.99
C GLU A 72 -17.08 2.52 -3.10
N ASP A 73 -18.39 2.37 -2.86
CA ASP A 73 -18.94 1.23 -2.11
C ASP A 73 -19.11 0.03 -3.05
N ILE A 74 -18.38 -1.06 -2.79
CA ILE A 74 -18.34 -2.25 -3.62
C ILE A 74 -18.91 -3.44 -2.85
N LEU A 75 -19.77 -4.20 -3.51
CA LEU A 75 -20.31 -5.47 -3.03
C LEU A 75 -19.64 -6.63 -3.79
N PHE A 76 -18.94 -7.47 -3.07
CA PHE A 76 -18.50 -8.78 -3.56
C PHE A 76 -19.60 -9.81 -3.35
N LEU A 77 -19.77 -10.66 -4.34
CA LEU A 77 -20.70 -11.80 -4.32
C LEU A 77 -19.99 -13.02 -4.92
N ARG A 78 -20.03 -14.15 -4.24
CA ARG A 78 -19.57 -15.42 -4.82
C ARG A 78 -20.78 -16.28 -5.12
N ARG A 79 -20.95 -16.64 -6.39
CA ARG A 79 -22.08 -17.45 -6.87
C ARG A 79 -21.55 -18.58 -7.75
N ALA A 80 -21.96 -19.81 -7.46
CA ALA A 80 -21.49 -21.00 -8.18
C ALA A 80 -19.96 -21.05 -8.37
N GLY A 81 -19.20 -20.62 -7.34
CA GLY A 81 -17.72 -20.53 -7.36
C GLY A 81 -17.17 -19.28 -8.06
N GLN A 82 -17.95 -18.56 -8.86
CA GLN A 82 -17.51 -17.34 -9.53
C GLN A 82 -17.64 -16.13 -8.60
N LEU A 83 -16.58 -15.31 -8.52
CA LEU A 83 -16.58 -14.05 -7.79
C LEU A 83 -16.97 -12.89 -8.69
N TYR A 84 -17.86 -12.04 -8.19
CA TYR A 84 -18.30 -10.81 -8.83
C TYR A 84 -18.07 -9.62 -7.90
N ALA A 85 -17.85 -8.46 -8.48
CA ALA A 85 -17.77 -7.18 -7.76
C ALA A 85 -18.65 -6.15 -8.47
N ILE A 86 -19.59 -5.56 -7.74
CA ILE A 86 -20.53 -4.57 -8.27
C ILE A 86 -20.65 -3.37 -7.34
N GLU A 87 -21.11 -2.24 -7.88
CA GLU A 87 -21.49 -1.08 -7.07
C GLU A 87 -22.63 -1.48 -6.10
N ASP A 88 -22.43 -1.25 -4.80
CA ASP A 88 -23.43 -1.56 -3.77
C ASP A 88 -24.55 -0.51 -3.73
N ARG A 89 -25.13 -0.22 -4.90
CA ARG A 89 -26.19 0.76 -5.02
C ARG A 89 -27.05 0.57 -6.26
N CYS A 90 -28.35 0.37 -6.06
CA CYS A 90 -29.31 0.28 -7.15
C CYS A 90 -29.50 1.64 -7.83
N CYS A 91 -29.43 1.70 -9.16
CA CYS A 91 -29.58 2.92 -9.95
C CYS A 91 -30.97 3.56 -9.82
N HIS A 92 -31.99 2.81 -9.40
CA HIS A 92 -33.35 3.33 -9.29
C HIS A 92 -33.49 4.41 -8.20
N ARG A 93 -33.14 4.08 -6.95
CA ARG A 93 -33.27 4.99 -5.79
C ARG A 93 -32.14 4.83 -4.76
N GLY A 94 -30.97 4.33 -5.15
CA GLY A 94 -29.81 4.26 -4.29
C GLY A 94 -29.86 3.21 -3.18
N THR A 95 -30.82 2.27 -3.23
CA THR A 95 -30.92 1.20 -2.24
C THR A 95 -29.70 0.30 -2.32
N ARG A 96 -29.05 0.02 -1.17
CA ARG A 96 -27.93 -0.91 -1.08
C ARG A 96 -28.38 -2.35 -1.26
N PHE A 97 -27.70 -3.10 -2.11
CA PHE A 97 -27.93 -4.53 -2.30
C PHE A 97 -27.48 -5.35 -1.09
N SER A 98 -26.40 -4.93 -0.46
CA SER A 98 -25.78 -5.61 0.69
C SER A 98 -26.71 -5.74 1.90
N VAL A 99 -27.70 -4.87 2.05
CA VAL A 99 -28.69 -4.95 3.14
C VAL A 99 -29.52 -6.23 3.05
N ARG A 100 -29.87 -6.64 1.83
CA ARG A 100 -30.59 -7.88 1.54
C ARG A 100 -30.22 -8.34 0.12
N PRO A 101 -29.12 -9.06 -0.08
CA PRO A 101 -28.74 -9.58 -1.39
C PRO A 101 -29.74 -10.67 -1.83
N ILE A 102 -30.41 -10.44 -2.94
CA ILE A 102 -31.36 -11.38 -3.52
C ILE A 102 -30.81 -11.81 -4.88
N CYS A 103 -30.40 -13.07 -5.01
CA CYS A 103 -29.92 -13.67 -6.25
C CYS A 103 -30.84 -14.83 -6.59
N TYR A 104 -31.70 -14.65 -7.60
CA TYR A 104 -32.56 -15.72 -8.10
C TYR A 104 -31.85 -16.66 -9.07
N THR A 105 -30.76 -16.19 -9.66
CA THR A 105 -29.83 -16.95 -10.52
C THR A 105 -28.40 -16.69 -10.09
N ASP A 106 -27.45 -17.51 -10.57
CA ASP A 106 -26.05 -17.38 -10.19
C ASP A 106 -25.36 -16.17 -10.84
N ASP A 107 -25.96 -15.57 -11.86
CA ASP A 107 -25.41 -14.46 -12.65
C ASP A 107 -26.16 -13.13 -12.47
N THR A 108 -27.14 -13.07 -11.54
CA THR A 108 -27.93 -11.85 -11.32
C THR A 108 -28.08 -11.47 -9.85
N ILE A 109 -28.33 -10.18 -9.62
CA ILE A 109 -28.78 -9.64 -8.34
C ILE A 109 -30.06 -8.81 -8.54
N THR A 110 -31.03 -9.01 -7.65
CA THR A 110 -32.30 -8.27 -7.65
C THR A 110 -32.37 -7.30 -6.49
N CYS A 111 -32.66 -6.04 -6.78
CA CYS A 111 -32.88 -5.03 -5.75
C CYS A 111 -34.13 -5.39 -4.93
N TRP A 112 -33.94 -5.57 -3.64
CA TRP A 112 -35.01 -5.97 -2.72
C TRP A 112 -36.11 -4.90 -2.54
N HIS A 113 -35.91 -3.66 -3.04
CA HIS A 113 -36.88 -2.57 -2.89
C HIS A 113 -37.91 -2.57 -4.04
N HIS A 114 -37.46 -2.57 -5.32
CA HIS A 114 -38.39 -2.47 -6.46
C HIS A 114 -38.12 -3.52 -7.55
N ALA A 115 -37.43 -4.58 -7.23
CA ALA A 115 -37.22 -5.74 -8.09
C ALA A 115 -36.54 -5.46 -9.44
N PHE A 116 -35.70 -4.41 -9.50
CA PHE A 116 -34.73 -4.23 -10.58
C PHE A 116 -33.69 -5.34 -10.49
N THR A 117 -33.52 -6.11 -11.52
CA THR A 117 -32.60 -7.23 -11.60
C THR A 117 -31.46 -6.91 -12.56
N PHE A 118 -30.25 -7.09 -12.11
CA PHE A 118 -29.04 -6.73 -12.83
C PHE A 118 -28.16 -7.95 -13.08
N ASN A 119 -27.46 -7.99 -14.21
CA ASN A 119 -26.37 -8.93 -14.44
C ASN A 119 -25.20 -8.58 -13.51
N LEU A 120 -24.56 -9.58 -12.95
CA LEU A 120 -23.40 -9.42 -12.09
C LEU A 120 -22.11 -9.10 -12.87
N ASP A 121 -21.98 -9.60 -14.09
CA ASP A 121 -20.80 -9.45 -14.94
C ASP A 121 -20.67 -8.04 -15.55
N ASP A 122 -21.76 -7.50 -16.08
CA ASP A 122 -21.73 -6.24 -16.80
C ASP A 122 -22.59 -5.12 -16.18
N GLY A 123 -23.39 -5.44 -15.16
CA GLY A 123 -24.25 -4.47 -14.44
C GLY A 123 -25.42 -3.96 -15.27
N ARG A 124 -25.78 -4.60 -16.40
CA ARG A 124 -26.96 -4.25 -17.20
C ARG A 124 -28.24 -4.72 -16.51
N ILE A 125 -29.32 -3.97 -16.72
CA ILE A 125 -30.66 -4.35 -16.25
C ILE A 125 -31.10 -5.54 -17.06
N ARG A 126 -31.24 -6.71 -16.41
CA ARG A 126 -31.70 -7.97 -17.01
C ARG A 126 -33.21 -7.97 -17.15
N THR A 127 -33.89 -7.50 -16.13
CA THR A 127 -35.37 -7.40 -16.10
C THR A 127 -35.81 -6.51 -14.93
N LEU A 128 -37.04 -6.04 -14.99
CA LEU A 128 -37.77 -5.49 -13.88
C LEU A 128 -38.94 -6.45 -13.61
N LEU A 129 -38.95 -7.13 -12.45
CA LEU A 129 -39.98 -8.13 -12.18
C LEU A 129 -41.40 -7.54 -12.14
N ASN A 130 -41.49 -6.25 -11.80
CA ASN A 130 -42.79 -5.52 -11.75
C ASN A 130 -43.13 -4.83 -13.08
N ASP A 131 -42.22 -4.80 -14.07
CA ASP A 131 -42.41 -4.18 -15.37
C ASP A 131 -41.54 -4.91 -16.44
N PRO A 132 -41.91 -6.13 -16.82
CA PRO A 132 -41.11 -6.97 -17.72
C PRO A 132 -40.93 -6.40 -19.13
N GLU A 133 -41.75 -5.44 -19.55
CA GLU A 133 -41.72 -4.77 -20.87
C GLU A 133 -40.99 -3.44 -20.83
N SER A 134 -40.31 -3.12 -19.73
CA SER A 134 -39.64 -1.82 -19.53
C SER A 134 -38.55 -1.56 -20.56
N SER A 135 -38.55 -0.37 -21.14
CA SER A 135 -37.51 0.11 -22.04
C SER A 135 -36.12 0.29 -21.39
N LEU A 136 -36.03 0.11 -20.08
CA LEU A 136 -34.78 0.14 -19.32
C LEU A 136 -34.00 -1.17 -19.44
N ILE A 137 -34.64 -2.26 -19.82
CA ILE A 137 -34.01 -3.57 -19.98
C ILE A 137 -32.87 -3.48 -20.99
N GLY A 138 -31.73 -4.09 -20.68
CA GLY A 138 -30.50 -4.05 -21.47
C GLY A 138 -29.64 -2.80 -21.28
N ARG A 139 -30.13 -1.75 -20.61
CA ARG A 139 -29.31 -0.57 -20.31
C ARG A 139 -28.37 -0.83 -19.14
N LYS A 140 -27.21 -0.17 -19.14
CA LYS A 140 -26.28 -0.17 -18.02
C LYS A 140 -26.98 0.47 -16.81
N GLY A 141 -27.06 -0.25 -15.69
CA GLY A 141 -27.76 0.20 -14.47
C GLY A 141 -26.82 0.42 -13.29
N ILE A 142 -25.85 -0.45 -13.13
CA ILE A 142 -24.86 -0.37 -12.04
C ILE A 142 -23.46 -0.60 -12.60
N LYS A 143 -22.44 -0.19 -11.85
CA LYS A 143 -21.05 -0.55 -12.18
C LYS A 143 -20.81 -2.02 -11.83
N SER A 144 -20.04 -2.69 -12.68
CA SER A 144 -19.33 -3.90 -12.34
C SER A 144 -17.83 -3.60 -12.37
N TYR A 145 -17.08 -4.23 -11.48
CA TYR A 145 -15.65 -4.03 -11.35
C TYR A 145 -14.93 -5.31 -11.77
N PRO A 146 -13.90 -5.23 -12.61
CA PRO A 146 -13.04 -6.36 -12.87
C PRO A 146 -12.44 -6.88 -11.58
N VAL A 147 -12.51 -8.19 -11.36
CA VAL A 147 -12.01 -8.86 -10.17
C VAL A 147 -11.24 -10.12 -10.57
N ARG A 148 -10.15 -10.36 -9.88
CA ARG A 148 -9.31 -11.55 -10.04
C ARG A 148 -9.00 -12.14 -8.67
N GLU A 149 -8.87 -13.45 -8.62
CA GLU A 149 -8.40 -14.16 -7.43
C GLU A 149 -7.12 -14.88 -7.77
N GLU A 150 -6.06 -14.56 -7.04
CA GLU A 150 -4.76 -15.19 -7.22
C GLU A 150 -4.11 -15.42 -5.85
N LYS A 151 -3.58 -16.61 -5.61
CA LYS A 151 -2.84 -16.98 -4.39
C LYS A 151 -3.54 -16.58 -3.09
N GLY A 152 -4.88 -16.70 -3.05
CA GLY A 152 -5.69 -16.41 -1.88
C GLY A 152 -6.02 -14.93 -1.67
N VAL A 153 -5.67 -14.05 -2.61
CA VAL A 153 -5.97 -12.63 -2.59
C VAL A 153 -7.00 -12.28 -3.66
N VAL A 154 -7.97 -11.47 -3.29
CA VAL A 154 -8.91 -10.83 -4.23
C VAL A 154 -8.35 -9.49 -4.66
N PHE A 155 -8.14 -9.33 -5.96
CA PHE A 155 -7.72 -8.08 -6.58
C PHE A 155 -8.89 -7.45 -7.33
N THR A 156 -9.09 -6.16 -7.14
CA THR A 156 -10.18 -5.38 -7.76
C THR A 156 -9.61 -4.21 -8.55
N PHE A 157 -10.07 -4.05 -9.78
CA PHE A 157 -9.70 -2.91 -10.61
C PHE A 157 -10.75 -1.82 -10.51
N VAL A 158 -10.31 -0.61 -10.15
CA VAL A 158 -11.15 0.59 -10.20
C VAL A 158 -10.60 1.53 -11.26
N GLY A 159 -11.32 1.64 -12.35
CA GLY A 159 -10.85 2.41 -13.50
C GLY A 159 -11.93 2.69 -14.54
N ASP A 160 -11.53 3.41 -15.57
CA ASP A 160 -12.33 3.80 -16.75
C ASP A 160 -11.62 3.45 -18.06
N ILE A 161 -10.50 2.74 -17.97
CA ILE A 161 -9.80 2.12 -19.09
C ILE A 161 -9.95 0.61 -19.01
N ASP A 162 -9.59 -0.10 -20.09
CA ASP A 162 -9.44 -1.55 -20.04
C ASP A 162 -8.39 -1.94 -19.02
N PRO A 163 -8.67 -2.92 -18.14
CA PRO A 163 -7.73 -3.32 -17.11
C PRO A 163 -6.42 -3.82 -17.71
N PRO A 164 -5.26 -3.30 -17.30
CA PRO A 164 -3.98 -3.90 -17.67
C PRO A 164 -3.84 -5.30 -17.06
N PRO A 165 -2.85 -6.08 -17.48
CA PRO A 165 -2.50 -7.32 -16.78
C PRO A 165 -2.30 -7.06 -15.28
N LEU A 166 -2.71 -8.03 -14.44
CA LEU A 166 -2.63 -7.88 -12.98
C LEU A 166 -1.19 -7.63 -12.49
N GLU A 167 -0.22 -8.21 -13.17
CA GLU A 167 1.22 -8.06 -12.93
C GLU A 167 1.71 -6.60 -13.05
N ALA A 168 0.93 -5.75 -13.70
CA ALA A 168 1.27 -4.33 -13.85
C ALA A 168 1.17 -3.52 -12.53
N ASP A 169 0.58 -4.09 -11.49
CA ASP A 169 0.33 -3.41 -10.21
C ASP A 169 0.77 -4.23 -8.97
N ILE A 170 1.27 -5.44 -9.17
CA ILE A 170 1.64 -6.33 -8.08
C ILE A 170 3.15 -6.56 -8.09
N PRO A 171 3.82 -6.51 -6.92
CA PRO A 171 5.26 -6.66 -6.80
C PRO A 171 5.81 -7.88 -7.55
N VAL A 172 6.95 -7.70 -8.20
CA VAL A 172 7.61 -8.72 -9.02
C VAL A 172 7.92 -9.98 -8.18
N GLY A 173 7.67 -11.15 -8.77
CA GLY A 173 7.91 -12.46 -8.14
C GLY A 173 6.70 -13.02 -7.41
N PHE A 174 5.68 -12.22 -7.09
CA PHE A 174 4.49 -12.71 -6.40
C PHE A 174 3.76 -13.85 -7.14
N PHE A 175 3.75 -13.80 -8.48
CA PHE A 175 3.06 -14.79 -9.33
C PHE A 175 3.92 -15.96 -9.77
N ASP A 176 5.19 -16.03 -9.36
CA ASP A 176 6.05 -17.15 -9.70
C ASP A 176 5.45 -18.48 -9.22
N ASP A 177 5.62 -19.56 -9.98
CA ASP A 177 4.98 -20.86 -9.70
C ASP A 177 5.46 -21.47 -8.39
N ASP A 178 6.72 -21.22 -8.03
CA ASP A 178 7.37 -21.72 -6.80
C ASP A 178 7.10 -20.84 -5.56
N VAL A 179 6.21 -19.86 -5.64
CA VAL A 179 5.88 -18.93 -4.56
C VAL A 179 4.64 -19.35 -3.79
N ALA A 180 4.80 -19.56 -2.50
CA ALA A 180 3.71 -19.74 -1.54
C ALA A 180 3.41 -18.42 -0.80
N VAL A 181 2.13 -18.04 -0.71
CA VAL A 181 1.68 -16.77 -0.13
C VAL A 181 0.84 -17.02 1.12
N CYS A 182 1.17 -16.32 2.19
CA CYS A 182 0.33 -16.22 3.39
C CYS A 182 -0.34 -14.84 3.40
N VAL A 183 -1.67 -14.83 3.48
CA VAL A 183 -2.49 -13.62 3.41
C VAL A 183 -3.07 -13.31 4.78
N ALA A 184 -2.79 -12.11 5.30
CA ALA A 184 -3.43 -11.59 6.51
C ALA A 184 -4.83 -11.00 6.17
N ASP A 185 -5.71 -10.94 7.17
CA ASP A 185 -6.96 -10.22 7.00
C ASP A 185 -6.69 -8.71 7.02
N PRO A 186 -7.23 -7.95 6.05
CA PRO A 186 -7.07 -6.50 6.06
C PRO A 186 -7.81 -5.88 7.25
N TYR A 187 -7.24 -4.83 7.81
CA TYR A 187 -7.92 -4.02 8.82
C TYR A 187 -7.87 -2.53 8.47
N VAL A 188 -8.79 -1.77 9.06
CA VAL A 188 -8.91 -0.34 8.79
C VAL A 188 -7.96 0.43 9.71
N VAL A 189 -7.18 1.33 9.12
CA VAL A 189 -6.39 2.37 9.82
C VAL A 189 -7.05 3.71 9.53
N HIS A 190 -7.29 4.50 10.58
CA HIS A 190 -7.97 5.79 10.50
C HIS A 190 -6.99 6.93 10.18
N SER A 191 -6.38 6.82 9.01
CA SER A 191 -5.54 7.85 8.43
C SER A 191 -5.58 7.76 6.90
N ASN A 192 -5.24 8.86 6.21
CA ASN A 192 -5.18 8.85 4.76
C ASN A 192 -4.13 7.82 4.28
N TRP A 193 -4.42 7.13 3.19
CA TRP A 193 -3.56 6.08 2.61
C TRP A 193 -2.14 6.55 2.28
N ARG A 194 -1.97 7.84 1.94
CA ARG A 194 -0.65 8.43 1.64
C ARG A 194 0.27 8.38 2.84
N LEU A 195 -0.25 8.62 4.04
CA LEU A 195 0.52 8.49 5.30
C LEU A 195 0.99 7.05 5.53
N GLY A 196 0.14 6.08 5.19
CA GLY A 196 0.53 4.67 5.21
C GLY A 196 1.66 4.38 4.22
N SER A 197 1.46 4.73 2.95
CA SER A 197 2.43 4.49 1.87
C SER A 197 3.78 5.16 2.15
N GLU A 198 3.78 6.38 2.67
CA GLU A 198 5.01 7.07 3.04
C GLU A 198 5.63 6.48 4.31
N GLY A 199 4.82 6.25 5.36
CA GLY A 199 5.31 5.74 6.63
C GLY A 199 6.01 4.39 6.51
N GLY A 200 5.51 3.48 5.67
CA GLY A 200 6.20 2.21 5.41
C GLY A 200 7.54 2.38 4.67
N TYR A 201 7.64 3.42 3.87
CA TYR A 201 8.84 3.70 3.07
C TYR A 201 9.82 4.66 3.77
N ASP A 202 9.38 5.39 4.78
CA ASP A 202 10.17 6.36 5.53
C ASP A 202 11.35 5.69 6.26
N PRO A 203 12.60 6.07 5.97
CA PRO A 203 13.74 5.52 6.69
C PRO A 203 13.78 5.90 8.17
N GLY A 204 13.21 7.04 8.54
CA GLY A 204 13.20 7.54 9.91
C GLY A 204 12.21 6.84 10.83
N HIS A 205 11.14 6.24 10.29
CA HIS A 205 10.09 5.64 11.11
C HIS A 205 10.55 4.42 11.91
N HIS A 206 11.60 3.74 11.49
CA HIS A 206 12.15 2.58 12.21
C HIS A 206 12.43 2.87 13.70
N PHE A 207 12.62 4.12 14.06
CA PHE A 207 12.84 4.52 15.44
C PHE A 207 11.70 4.08 16.38
N ILE A 208 10.43 4.08 15.92
CA ILE A 208 9.30 3.68 16.76
C ILE A 208 9.37 2.21 17.18
N HIS A 209 10.00 1.36 16.38
CA HIS A 209 10.08 -0.08 16.62
C HIS A 209 11.09 -0.49 17.68
N ASN A 210 11.92 0.45 18.20
CA ASN A 210 12.87 0.16 19.28
C ASN A 210 12.19 -0.31 20.56
N TRP A 211 10.91 0.01 20.74
CA TRP A 211 10.12 -0.39 21.90
C TRP A 211 9.17 -1.55 21.61
N SER A 212 9.19 -2.07 20.39
CA SER A 212 8.43 -3.23 20.03
C SER A 212 8.95 -4.48 20.76
N LYS A 213 8.04 -5.24 21.37
CA LYS A 213 8.37 -6.52 21.99
C LYS A 213 8.99 -7.50 21.00
N TYR A 214 8.53 -7.43 19.76
CA TYR A 214 9.11 -8.24 18.68
C TYR A 214 10.57 -7.90 18.45
N ALA A 215 10.89 -6.62 18.23
CA ALA A 215 12.26 -6.17 17.99
C ALA A 215 13.17 -6.50 19.16
N ILE A 216 12.69 -6.27 20.41
CA ILE A 216 13.42 -6.56 21.63
C ILE A 216 13.69 -8.06 21.78
N ASN A 217 12.67 -8.92 21.60
CA ASN A 217 12.79 -10.37 21.77
C ASN A 217 13.64 -11.02 20.66
N ALA A 218 13.50 -10.53 19.43
CA ALA A 218 14.28 -11.00 18.28
C ALA A 218 15.68 -10.35 18.22
N ARG A 219 15.98 -9.39 19.11
CA ARG A 219 17.22 -8.60 19.13
C ARG A 219 17.50 -7.96 17.76
N VAL A 220 16.46 -7.45 17.11
CA VAL A 220 16.59 -6.72 15.85
C VAL A 220 16.96 -5.28 16.17
N PRO A 221 18.16 -4.82 15.83
CA PRO A 221 18.55 -3.45 16.10
C PRO A 221 17.78 -2.49 15.17
N MET A 222 17.13 -1.52 15.78
CA MET A 222 16.58 -0.36 15.09
C MET A 222 17.57 0.78 15.29
N THR A 223 17.97 1.43 14.25
CA THR A 223 19.10 2.35 14.24
C THR A 223 18.68 3.80 14.14
N PHE A 224 19.54 4.70 14.55
CA PHE A 224 19.44 6.12 14.28
C PHE A 224 20.08 6.48 12.94
N GLY A 225 19.62 7.59 12.38
CA GLY A 225 20.40 8.32 11.39
C GLY A 225 20.45 7.66 10.03
N TRP A 226 19.47 7.98 9.27
CA TRP A 226 19.48 7.73 7.84
C TRP A 226 19.93 9.04 7.16
N THR A 227 21.10 9.04 6.55
CA THR A 227 21.56 10.19 5.77
C THR A 227 21.81 9.73 4.34
N SER A 228 20.97 10.18 3.42
CA SER A 228 21.21 9.97 2.00
C SER A 228 22.07 11.07 1.45
N THR A 229 23.19 10.70 0.81
CA THR A 229 23.99 11.59 -0.01
C THR A 229 23.52 11.50 -1.47
N LYS A 230 23.97 12.44 -2.31
CA LYS A 230 23.70 12.37 -3.76
C LYS A 230 24.19 11.07 -4.35
N GLU A 231 25.40 10.69 -3.98
CA GLU A 231 26.05 9.50 -4.46
C GLU A 231 25.27 8.25 -4.05
N SER A 232 24.88 8.13 -2.77
CA SER A 232 24.07 7.00 -2.30
C SER A 232 22.71 6.94 -2.98
N LEU A 233 22.00 8.06 -3.13
CA LEU A 233 20.73 8.12 -3.85
C LEU A 233 20.85 7.65 -5.31
N LEU A 234 21.93 8.01 -5.98
CA LEU A 234 22.17 7.61 -7.38
C LEU A 234 22.55 6.13 -7.51
N GLU A 235 23.15 5.54 -6.49
CA GLU A 235 23.63 4.17 -6.47
C GLU A 235 22.58 3.19 -5.91
N THR A 236 21.87 3.59 -4.87
CA THR A 236 20.94 2.72 -4.13
C THR A 236 19.49 2.83 -4.56
N CYS A 237 19.08 3.98 -5.13
CA CYS A 237 17.71 4.17 -5.59
C CYS A 237 17.54 3.64 -7.02
N LEU A 238 16.80 2.55 -7.14
CA LEU A 238 16.46 1.92 -8.41
C LEU A 238 15.00 2.19 -8.75
N TYR A 239 14.74 2.69 -9.96
CA TYR A 239 13.39 2.94 -10.44
C TYR A 239 13.09 2.03 -11.62
N GLU A 240 11.89 1.44 -11.60
CA GLU A 240 11.33 0.66 -12.68
C GLU A 240 10.05 1.32 -13.17
N THR A 241 9.96 1.59 -14.48
CA THR A 241 8.82 2.26 -15.09
C THR A 241 8.08 1.33 -16.01
N GLY A 242 7.16 0.53 -15.48
CA GLY A 242 6.27 -0.26 -16.32
C GLY A 242 6.96 -1.40 -17.05
N GLY A 243 6.51 -1.71 -18.25
CA GLY A 243 6.84 -2.91 -18.98
C GLY A 243 5.80 -4.00 -18.69
N LYS A 244 6.22 -5.18 -18.27
CA LYS A 244 5.30 -6.25 -17.84
C LYS A 244 5.04 -6.27 -16.33
N GLY A 245 5.75 -5.45 -15.56
CA GLY A 245 5.67 -5.37 -14.10
C GLY A 245 5.23 -4.00 -13.58
N PRO A 246 5.11 -3.84 -12.28
CA PRO A 246 4.70 -2.59 -11.64
C PRO A 246 5.76 -1.51 -11.80
N SER A 247 5.30 -0.24 -11.75
CA SER A 247 6.21 0.90 -11.61
C SER A 247 6.52 1.13 -10.15
N GLY A 248 7.79 1.26 -9.80
CA GLY A 248 8.22 1.39 -8.42
C GLY A 248 9.60 1.97 -8.23
N PHE A 249 9.92 2.14 -6.96
CA PHE A 249 11.17 2.65 -6.48
C PHE A 249 11.73 1.71 -5.40
N THR A 250 12.94 1.22 -5.59
CA THR A 250 13.64 0.36 -4.65
C THR A 250 14.84 1.09 -4.07
N ARG A 251 15.02 1.01 -2.76
CA ARG A 251 16.24 1.41 -2.06
C ARG A 251 16.91 0.21 -1.42
N ILE A 252 18.22 0.26 -1.31
CA ILE A 252 19.04 -0.75 -0.64
C ILE A 252 19.45 -0.21 0.72
N ALA A 253 18.94 -0.83 1.79
CA ALA A 253 19.09 -0.33 3.15
C ALA A 253 20.50 -0.53 3.76
N ALA A 254 21.31 -1.41 3.20
CA ALA A 254 22.61 -1.80 3.77
C ALA A 254 23.70 -0.71 3.71
N GLU A 255 23.54 0.30 2.85
CA GLU A 255 24.57 1.31 2.59
C GLU A 255 24.36 2.63 3.34
N THR A 256 23.40 2.68 4.24
CA THR A 256 23.10 3.90 4.98
C THR A 256 23.89 3.96 6.27
N ASN A 257 24.39 5.14 6.60
CA ASN A 257 25.10 5.41 7.85
C ASN A 257 24.15 5.32 9.04
N MET A 258 23.91 4.11 9.52
CA MET A 258 23.08 3.86 10.68
C MET A 258 23.93 3.81 11.94
N SER A 259 23.49 4.45 13.02
CA SER A 259 24.16 4.48 14.31
C SER A 259 23.25 3.95 15.41
N MET A 260 23.84 3.26 16.39
CA MET A 260 23.14 2.82 17.60
C MET A 260 23.08 3.91 18.66
N SER A 261 23.79 5.00 18.48
CA SER A 261 23.77 6.14 19.41
C SER A 261 23.64 7.47 18.66
N ALA A 262 23.09 8.44 19.36
CA ALA A 262 22.99 9.82 18.91
C ALA A 262 23.28 10.77 20.06
N THR A 263 23.71 11.99 19.76
CA THR A 263 24.00 12.99 20.78
C THR A 263 22.95 14.11 20.75
N ILE A 264 22.32 14.37 21.90
CA ILE A 264 21.48 15.54 22.08
C ILE A 264 22.40 16.68 22.53
N PRO A 265 22.58 17.73 21.72
CA PRO A 265 23.42 18.88 22.08
C PRO A 265 22.86 19.60 23.33
N ALA A 266 23.76 20.05 24.20
CA ALA A 266 23.35 20.87 25.32
C ALA A 266 22.96 22.28 24.86
N ARG A 267 21.99 22.88 25.54
CA ARG A 267 21.72 24.31 25.41
C ARG A 267 22.74 25.12 26.27
N ASN A 268 23.19 26.21 25.73
CA ASN A 268 23.93 27.26 26.48
C ASN A 268 25.19 26.76 27.22
N GLY A 269 25.99 25.90 26.57
CA GLY A 269 27.29 25.49 27.12
C GLY A 269 27.24 24.40 28.20
N GLY A 270 26.08 23.76 28.40
CA GLY A 270 25.95 22.54 29.23
C GLY A 270 26.60 21.31 28.59
N SER A 271 26.53 20.18 29.27
CA SER A 271 27.02 18.90 28.72
C SER A 271 26.01 18.29 27.76
N SER A 272 26.47 17.88 26.57
CA SER A 272 25.68 17.09 25.63
C SER A 272 25.36 15.71 26.20
N LYS A 273 24.22 15.12 25.83
CA LYS A 273 23.79 13.81 26.29
C LYS A 273 23.87 12.80 25.13
N GLU A 274 24.62 11.74 25.35
CA GLU A 274 24.56 10.59 24.47
C GLU A 274 23.29 9.77 24.76
N VAL A 275 22.58 9.41 23.71
CA VAL A 275 21.41 8.52 23.74
C VAL A 275 21.79 7.26 22.98
N VAL A 276 21.72 6.13 23.66
CA VAL A 276 21.91 4.80 23.08
C VAL A 276 20.55 4.13 22.97
N LEU A 277 20.26 3.50 21.84
CA LEU A 277 19.00 2.80 21.65
C LEU A 277 18.84 1.69 22.70
N PRO A 278 17.62 1.44 23.22
CA PRO A 278 17.39 0.47 24.30
C PRO A 278 17.92 -0.93 24.01
N ILE A 279 17.80 -1.39 22.76
CA ILE A 279 18.30 -2.71 22.34
C ILE A 279 19.82 -2.71 22.35
N ALA A 280 20.47 -1.71 21.77
CA ALA A 280 21.92 -1.57 21.72
C ALA A 280 22.53 -1.42 23.14
N ALA A 281 21.85 -0.74 24.04
CA ALA A 281 22.29 -0.57 25.43
C ALA A 281 22.40 -1.90 26.20
N GLY A 282 21.65 -2.93 25.80
CA GLY A 282 21.70 -4.26 26.40
C GLY A 282 22.58 -5.26 25.63
N GLN A 283 23.27 -4.80 24.57
CA GLN A 283 24.09 -5.67 23.69
C GLN A 283 25.59 -5.51 23.96
N THR A 284 26.34 -6.56 23.71
CA THR A 284 27.80 -6.53 23.67
C THR A 284 28.27 -5.86 22.38
N GLN A 285 29.50 -5.31 22.38
CA GLN A 285 30.06 -4.73 21.16
C GLN A 285 30.15 -5.78 20.03
N ALA A 286 30.44 -7.04 20.35
CA ALA A 286 30.47 -8.12 19.37
C ALA A 286 29.10 -8.38 18.74
N GLU A 287 28.01 -8.30 19.52
CA GLU A 287 26.63 -8.39 18.97
C GLU A 287 26.29 -7.20 18.10
N ILE A 288 26.65 -5.99 18.51
CA ILE A 288 26.44 -4.76 17.71
C ILE A 288 27.22 -4.85 16.40
N ASP A 289 28.50 -5.27 16.45
CA ASP A 289 29.35 -5.46 15.27
C ASP A 289 28.81 -6.56 14.34
N MET A 290 28.30 -7.66 14.92
CA MET A 290 27.69 -8.74 14.16
C MET A 290 26.42 -8.28 13.44
N PHE A 291 25.58 -7.46 14.04
CA PHE A 291 24.41 -6.90 13.41
C PHE A 291 24.76 -5.78 12.40
N GLY A 292 25.74 -4.94 12.72
CA GLY A 292 26.27 -3.92 11.83
C GLY A 292 27.09 -4.49 10.68
N ALA A 293 27.73 -5.66 10.91
CA ALA A 293 28.50 -6.39 9.91
C ALA A 293 27.68 -7.52 9.25
N SER A 294 26.45 -7.78 9.70
CA SER A 294 25.61 -8.72 8.99
C SER A 294 25.33 -8.14 7.62
N ASN A 295 25.86 -8.78 6.60
CA ASN A 295 25.63 -8.53 5.19
C ASN A 295 24.15 -8.75 4.80
N TYR A 296 23.25 -8.26 5.62
CA TYR A 296 21.82 -8.38 5.47
C TYR A 296 21.35 -7.19 4.67
N GLU A 297 21.57 -7.28 3.37
CA GLU A 297 21.02 -6.30 2.45
C GLU A 297 19.50 -6.45 2.46
N THR A 298 18.81 -5.47 3.00
CA THR A 298 17.35 -5.40 2.94
C THR A 298 16.96 -4.40 1.84
N LYS A 299 16.20 -4.88 0.88
CA LYS A 299 15.60 -4.04 -0.16
C LYS A 299 14.23 -3.60 0.29
N VAL A 300 13.99 -2.30 0.27
CA VAL A 300 12.68 -1.72 0.53
C VAL A 300 12.19 -1.07 -0.75
N SER A 301 11.03 -1.51 -1.23
CA SER A 301 10.49 -1.05 -2.52
C SER A 301 9.08 -0.53 -2.32
N ALA A 302 8.82 0.68 -2.81
CA ALA A 302 7.48 1.22 -2.95
C ALA A 302 6.99 1.01 -4.40
N TRP A 303 5.76 0.52 -4.56
CA TRP A 303 5.18 0.20 -5.86
C TRP A 303 3.82 0.85 -6.04
N LEU A 304 3.56 1.33 -7.25
CA LEU A 304 2.20 1.73 -7.60
C LEU A 304 1.26 0.51 -7.59
N PRO A 305 -0.02 0.70 -7.17
CA PRO A 305 -0.60 1.97 -6.69
C PRO A 305 -0.32 2.29 -5.21
N CYS A 306 -0.02 1.30 -4.36
CA CYS A 306 0.04 1.51 -2.91
C CYS A 306 0.81 0.40 -2.17
N ALA A 307 1.69 -0.33 -2.85
CA ALA A 307 2.41 -1.44 -2.23
C ALA A 307 3.77 -1.02 -1.70
N LEU A 308 4.18 -1.67 -0.61
CA LEU A 308 5.54 -1.71 -0.09
C LEU A 308 6.01 -3.17 -0.10
N THR A 309 7.25 -3.39 -0.46
CA THR A 309 7.92 -4.69 -0.33
C THR A 309 9.17 -4.53 0.51
N VAL A 310 9.36 -5.42 1.47
CA VAL A 310 10.59 -5.55 2.26
C VAL A 310 11.16 -6.93 2.01
N ASP A 311 12.37 -7.00 1.45
CA ASP A 311 13.04 -8.23 1.05
C ASP A 311 14.48 -8.25 1.57
N PRO A 312 14.81 -9.18 2.44
CA PRO A 312 13.96 -10.09 3.20
C PRO A 312 13.38 -9.43 4.47
N TRP A 313 12.21 -9.89 4.92
CA TRP A 313 11.57 -9.53 6.18
C TRP A 313 10.43 -10.50 6.53
N PRO A 314 10.20 -10.89 7.80
CA PRO A 314 11.05 -10.63 9.00
C PRO A 314 12.21 -11.59 9.12
N PHE A 315 12.40 -12.50 8.16
CA PHE A 315 13.46 -13.52 8.16
C PHE A 315 14.07 -13.68 6.78
N PRO A 316 15.30 -14.22 6.68
CA PRO A 316 15.87 -14.64 5.41
C PRO A 316 14.93 -15.55 4.62
N GLY A 317 14.76 -15.25 3.32
CA GLY A 317 13.91 -16.04 2.42
C GLY A 317 12.41 -15.72 2.48
N VAL A 318 11.99 -14.78 3.32
CA VAL A 318 10.61 -14.27 3.34
C VAL A 318 10.60 -12.87 2.73
N ILE A 319 9.65 -12.64 1.85
CA ILE A 319 9.36 -11.33 1.27
C ILE A 319 8.04 -10.85 1.84
N HIS A 320 8.06 -9.64 2.36
CA HIS A 320 6.91 -9.00 2.96
C HIS A 320 6.34 -7.96 2.02
N ASN A 321 5.05 -8.06 1.76
CA ASN A 321 4.30 -7.03 1.06
C ASN A 321 3.26 -6.41 1.98
N GLU A 322 3.27 -5.10 2.00
CA GLU A 322 2.25 -4.27 2.64
C GLU A 322 1.52 -3.46 1.57
N TYR A 323 0.22 -3.30 1.75
CA TYR A 323 -0.58 -2.49 0.86
C TYR A 323 -1.40 -1.51 1.70
N TYR A 324 -1.32 -0.26 1.35
CA TYR A 324 -2.06 0.84 1.97
C TYR A 324 -3.23 1.21 1.09
N VAL A 325 -4.23 0.32 1.05
CA VAL A 325 -5.32 0.36 0.09
C VAL A 325 -6.28 1.51 0.41
N PRO A 326 -6.41 2.53 -0.45
CA PRO A 326 -7.26 3.69 -0.18
C PRO A 326 -8.71 3.26 0.03
N ARG A 327 -9.27 3.53 1.21
CA ARG A 327 -10.68 3.30 1.50
C ARG A 327 -11.51 4.55 1.19
N ASP A 328 -11.15 5.66 1.82
CA ASP A 328 -11.71 6.98 1.61
C ASP A 328 -10.66 8.05 1.98
N ALA A 329 -11.03 9.32 2.02
CA ALA A 329 -10.12 10.42 2.32
C ALA A 329 -9.44 10.29 3.70
N ASN A 330 -10.09 9.62 4.66
CA ASN A 330 -9.67 9.60 6.08
C ASN A 330 -9.31 8.19 6.58
N SER A 331 -9.29 7.20 5.71
CA SER A 331 -8.95 5.83 6.12
C SER A 331 -8.43 4.98 4.95
N HIS A 332 -7.63 3.98 5.31
CA HIS A 332 -7.17 2.96 4.38
C HIS A 332 -7.26 1.57 5.01
N TYR A 333 -7.24 0.53 4.17
CA TYR A 333 -6.99 -0.82 4.64
C TYR A 333 -5.49 -1.05 4.66
N TYR A 334 -5.00 -1.52 5.79
CA TYR A 334 -3.68 -2.08 5.89
C TYR A 334 -3.78 -3.58 5.60
N PHE A 335 -3.29 -3.98 4.45
CA PHE A 335 -3.37 -5.34 3.95
C PHE A 335 -1.96 -5.90 3.79
N GLN A 336 -1.70 -7.04 4.37
CA GLN A 336 -0.37 -7.65 4.38
C GLN A 336 -0.40 -9.05 3.80
N CYS A 337 0.65 -9.40 3.07
CA CYS A 337 0.95 -10.77 2.72
C CYS A 337 2.46 -11.02 2.76
N GLY A 338 2.83 -12.16 3.30
CA GLY A 338 4.19 -12.67 3.22
C GLY A 338 4.27 -13.79 2.20
N TRP A 339 5.39 -13.90 1.53
CA TRP A 339 5.61 -15.00 0.61
C TRP A 339 7.04 -15.51 0.64
N THR A 340 7.21 -16.76 0.26
CA THR A 340 8.50 -17.44 0.19
C THR A 340 8.55 -18.35 -1.02
N LYS A 341 9.73 -18.59 -1.54
CA LYS A 341 9.95 -19.61 -2.57
C LYS A 341 10.09 -20.98 -1.91
N THR A 342 9.41 -21.98 -2.44
CA THR A 342 9.50 -23.36 -1.98
C THR A 342 9.15 -24.33 -3.10
N GLU A 343 9.92 -25.41 -3.22
CA GLU A 343 9.60 -26.58 -4.05
C GLU A 343 8.88 -27.68 -3.24
N ASP A 344 8.64 -27.44 -1.95
CA ASP A 344 8.01 -28.38 -1.03
C ASP A 344 6.52 -28.05 -0.89
N ASP A 345 5.66 -28.86 -1.49
CA ASP A 345 4.21 -28.65 -1.52
C ASP A 345 3.58 -28.65 -0.12
N GLU A 346 4.10 -29.41 0.85
CA GLU A 346 3.60 -29.42 2.21
C GLU A 346 3.90 -28.09 2.91
N LYS A 347 5.13 -27.60 2.79
CA LYS A 347 5.51 -26.29 3.32
C LYS A 347 4.80 -25.15 2.61
N ALA A 348 4.60 -25.24 1.29
CA ALA A 348 3.81 -24.27 0.53
C ALA A 348 2.39 -24.21 1.06
N HIS A 349 1.77 -25.37 1.32
CA HIS A 349 0.43 -25.48 1.86
C HIS A 349 0.33 -24.95 3.30
N GLU A 350 1.28 -25.30 4.17
CA GLU A 350 1.37 -24.76 5.53
C GLU A 350 1.53 -23.24 5.54
N TRP A 351 2.36 -22.71 4.66
CA TRP A 351 2.54 -21.27 4.51
C TRP A 351 1.29 -20.57 4.00
N ALA A 352 0.70 -21.07 2.93
CA ALA A 352 -0.50 -20.50 2.33
C ALA A 352 -1.71 -20.54 3.26
N ASN A 353 -1.86 -21.59 4.06
CA ASN A 353 -2.90 -21.68 5.10
C ASN A 353 -2.57 -20.86 6.36
N GLY A 354 -1.42 -20.25 6.41
CA GLY A 354 -1.02 -19.37 7.48
C GLY A 354 -0.50 -20.05 8.74
N GLN A 355 -0.23 -21.35 8.76
CA GLN A 355 0.33 -22.01 9.94
C GLN A 355 1.74 -21.51 10.24
N LEU A 356 2.65 -21.55 9.28
CA LEU A 356 3.96 -20.91 9.40
C LEU A 356 3.86 -19.38 9.37
N GLY A 357 3.03 -18.84 8.48
CA GLY A 357 2.83 -17.42 8.36
C GLY A 357 2.14 -16.80 9.58
N GLN A 358 1.10 -17.44 10.14
CA GLN A 358 0.36 -16.89 11.28
C GLN A 358 1.20 -16.86 12.57
N VAL A 359 2.04 -17.84 12.83
CA VAL A 359 2.96 -17.80 13.98
C VAL A 359 3.95 -16.65 13.83
N ARG A 360 4.30 -16.29 12.61
CA ARG A 360 5.30 -15.25 12.31
C ARG A 360 4.69 -13.89 11.97
N TRP A 361 3.42 -13.85 11.46
CA TRP A 361 2.75 -12.63 11.03
C TRP A 361 1.66 -12.14 11.96
N LYS A 362 0.89 -13.03 12.59
CA LYS A 362 -0.22 -12.67 13.49
C LYS A 362 0.18 -12.66 14.96
N GLY A 363 1.35 -13.20 15.30
CA GLY A 363 1.88 -13.14 16.65
C GLY A 363 2.49 -11.78 16.99
N PRO A 364 3.63 -11.73 17.66
CA PRO A 364 4.22 -10.50 18.18
C PRO A 364 4.49 -9.42 17.12
N VAL A 365 4.69 -9.80 15.84
CA VAL A 365 4.90 -8.81 14.76
C VAL A 365 3.63 -8.01 14.51
N ALA A 366 2.49 -8.70 14.34
CA ALA A 366 1.23 -8.03 14.03
C ALA A 366 0.62 -7.30 15.24
N GLU A 367 0.82 -7.86 16.44
CA GLU A 367 0.21 -7.33 17.67
C GLU A 367 0.95 -6.13 18.27
N ASP A 368 2.17 -5.87 17.83
CA ASP A 368 3.01 -4.85 18.44
C ASP A 368 3.72 -3.99 17.38
N PHE A 369 4.47 -4.62 16.46
CA PHE A 369 5.28 -3.89 15.48
C PHE A 369 4.41 -3.08 14.50
N THR A 370 3.46 -3.72 13.85
CA THR A 370 2.59 -3.04 12.87
C THR A 370 1.51 -2.16 13.52
N VAL A 371 1.16 -2.44 14.77
CA VAL A 371 0.25 -1.56 15.54
C VAL A 371 0.91 -0.21 15.82
N GLN A 372 2.20 -0.18 16.14
CA GLN A 372 2.93 1.07 16.34
C GLN A 372 2.91 1.96 15.08
N ASP A 373 3.01 1.35 13.90
CA ASP A 373 2.88 2.06 12.63
C ASP A 373 1.48 2.66 12.44
N ALA A 374 0.44 1.90 12.75
CA ALA A 374 -0.93 2.38 12.65
C ALA A 374 -1.18 3.53 13.63
N GLU A 375 -0.74 3.40 14.89
CA GLU A 375 -0.87 4.43 15.92
C GLU A 375 -0.14 5.73 15.53
N ALA A 376 1.07 5.64 14.95
CA ALA A 376 1.81 6.80 14.49
C ALA A 376 1.08 7.53 13.36
N ARG A 377 0.51 6.78 12.39
CA ARG A 377 -0.25 7.34 11.27
C ARG A 377 -1.55 7.98 11.72
N GLU A 378 -2.30 7.33 12.60
CA GLU A 378 -3.53 7.87 13.19
C GLU A 378 -3.24 9.10 14.04
N GLY A 379 -2.12 9.11 14.77
CA GLY A 379 -1.68 10.27 15.56
C GLY A 379 -1.34 11.50 14.73
N SER A 380 -0.85 11.32 13.51
CA SER A 380 -0.51 12.41 12.60
C SER A 380 -1.65 12.83 11.65
N ASP A 381 -2.69 12.02 11.49
CA ASP A 381 -3.76 12.26 10.51
C ASP A 381 -4.42 13.62 10.67
N LYS A 382 -4.71 14.03 11.91
CA LYS A 382 -5.28 15.34 12.21
C LYS A 382 -4.45 16.50 11.69
N PHE A 383 -3.13 16.44 11.82
CA PHE A 383 -2.23 17.46 11.30
C PHE A 383 -2.33 17.58 9.77
N TYR A 384 -2.43 16.45 9.07
CA TYR A 384 -2.53 16.44 7.61
C TYR A 384 -3.93 16.77 7.10
N ALA A 385 -4.98 16.28 7.75
CA ALA A 385 -6.36 16.49 7.32
C ALA A 385 -6.90 17.88 7.69
N ASP A 386 -6.68 18.31 8.93
CA ASP A 386 -7.33 19.53 9.48
C ASP A 386 -6.44 20.77 9.39
N GLU A 387 -5.11 20.61 9.42
CA GLU A 387 -4.15 21.69 9.53
C GLU A 387 -3.30 21.90 8.26
N ASP A 388 -3.68 21.24 7.14
CA ASP A 388 -2.93 21.30 5.87
C ASP A 388 -1.46 20.89 6.02
N GLY A 389 -1.23 19.79 6.75
CA GLY A 389 0.11 19.29 7.08
C GLY A 389 1.01 19.09 5.87
N TRP A 390 0.44 18.70 4.74
CA TRP A 390 1.15 18.57 3.45
C TRP A 390 1.87 19.85 2.99
N LYS A 391 1.43 21.01 3.44
CA LYS A 391 2.10 22.29 3.18
C LYS A 391 2.95 22.78 4.35
N GLN A 392 2.65 22.30 5.58
CA GLN A 392 3.28 22.76 6.80
C GLN A 392 4.36 21.85 7.34
N GLU A 393 4.46 20.61 6.85
CA GLU A 393 5.48 19.64 7.25
C GLU A 393 6.91 20.22 7.15
N ARG A 394 7.75 19.81 8.08
CA ARG A 394 9.17 20.21 8.11
C ARG A 394 9.99 19.08 7.52
N ILE A 395 10.54 19.33 6.35
CA ILE A 395 11.37 18.37 5.61
C ILE A 395 12.76 18.32 6.24
N ALA A 396 13.25 17.13 6.52
CA ALA A 396 14.61 16.86 6.96
C ALA A 396 15.42 16.16 5.84
N ALA A 397 16.71 15.98 6.04
CA ALA A 397 17.56 15.38 4.99
C ALA A 397 17.17 13.92 4.65
N PHE A 398 16.67 13.17 5.60
CA PHE A 398 16.22 11.79 5.37
C PHE A 398 14.90 11.71 4.59
N ASP A 399 14.13 12.80 4.49
CA ASP A 399 12.85 12.81 3.76
C ASP A 399 13.03 12.90 2.23
N ILE A 400 14.26 13.06 1.72
CA ILE A 400 14.49 13.20 0.28
C ILE A 400 13.91 12.05 -0.52
N GLU A 401 14.00 10.83 -0.01
CA GLU A 401 13.48 9.64 -0.68
C GLU A 401 11.95 9.64 -0.74
N LEU A 402 11.29 10.17 0.30
CA LEU A 402 9.84 10.36 0.30
C LEU A 402 9.41 11.38 -0.75
N LEU A 403 10.12 12.50 -0.85
CA LEU A 403 9.84 13.50 -1.89
C LEU A 403 10.04 12.93 -3.30
N MET A 404 11.09 12.13 -3.50
CA MET A 404 11.33 11.44 -4.76
C MET A 404 10.21 10.46 -5.09
N TRP A 405 9.74 9.69 -4.09
CA TRP A 405 8.59 8.79 -4.25
C TRP A 405 7.31 9.54 -4.60
N ARG A 406 6.99 10.66 -3.92
CA ARG A 406 5.82 11.49 -4.22
C ARG A 406 5.79 11.95 -5.68
N VAL A 407 6.95 12.40 -6.18
CA VAL A 407 7.10 12.84 -7.59
C VAL A 407 6.95 11.65 -8.54
N PHE A 408 7.68 10.56 -8.27
CA PHE A 408 7.64 9.36 -9.11
C PHE A 408 6.23 8.77 -9.20
N ALA A 409 5.56 8.61 -8.07
CA ALA A 409 4.20 8.06 -8.01
C ALA A 409 3.20 8.93 -8.75
N GLY A 410 3.24 10.24 -8.56
CA GLY A 410 2.38 11.18 -9.27
C GLY A 410 2.60 11.20 -10.79
N ASP A 411 3.85 11.03 -11.24
CA ASP A 411 4.18 11.05 -12.67
C ASP A 411 3.84 9.72 -13.38
N ASN A 412 3.88 8.60 -12.66
CA ASN A 412 3.72 7.27 -13.25
C ASN A 412 2.37 6.60 -12.93
N CYS A 413 1.50 7.20 -12.10
CA CYS A 413 0.15 6.69 -11.90
C CYS A 413 -0.68 6.81 -13.19
N ARG A 414 -1.63 5.87 -13.38
CA ARG A 414 -2.52 5.87 -14.55
C ARG A 414 -3.76 6.76 -14.40
N GLY A 415 -3.87 7.48 -13.29
CA GLY A 415 -4.94 8.44 -13.02
C GLY A 415 -5.12 8.68 -11.54
N ILE A 416 -5.77 9.79 -11.21
CA ILE A 416 -6.08 10.18 -9.82
C ILE A 416 -7.59 10.06 -9.62
N GLN A 417 -8.01 9.43 -8.52
CA GLN A 417 -9.40 9.31 -8.17
C GLN A 417 -9.93 10.66 -7.68
N GLN A 418 -10.88 11.21 -8.43
CA GLN A 418 -11.63 12.40 -8.05
C GLN A 418 -12.88 12.01 -7.28
N GLU A 419 -13.47 12.95 -6.53
CA GLU A 419 -14.72 12.70 -5.82
C GLU A 419 -15.76 12.02 -6.70
N ARG A 420 -16.29 10.92 -6.21
CA ARG A 420 -17.37 10.12 -6.80
C ARG A 420 -17.43 10.14 -8.32
N HIS A 421 -16.67 9.31 -8.94
CA HIS A 421 -16.93 8.96 -10.34
C HIS A 421 -18.27 8.18 -10.45
N THR A 422 -19.37 8.83 -10.13
CA THR A 422 -20.71 8.40 -10.60
C THR A 422 -20.81 8.51 -12.12
N GLN A 423 -19.67 8.44 -12.79
CA GLN A 423 -19.53 8.79 -14.16
C GLN A 423 -20.31 7.89 -15.07
N GLY A 424 -21.15 8.49 -15.84
CA GLY A 424 -21.78 7.90 -17.00
C GLY A 424 -23.10 7.18 -16.75
N LEU A 425 -23.39 6.69 -15.55
CA LEU A 425 -24.67 6.01 -15.28
C LEU A 425 -25.87 6.97 -15.29
N PHE A 426 -25.65 8.23 -15.01
CA PHE A 426 -26.68 9.27 -14.93
C PHE A 426 -26.49 10.45 -15.89
N LYS A 427 -25.54 10.38 -16.81
CA LYS A 427 -25.52 11.32 -17.95
C LYS A 427 -26.68 10.94 -18.87
N ARG A 428 -27.71 11.78 -18.90
CA ARG A 428 -28.82 11.70 -19.83
C ARG A 428 -28.39 12.03 -21.25
#